data_1efbb7db078e5157ffd74ba33c187277
#
_entry.id   1efbb7db078e5157ffd74ba33c187277
#
_cell.length_a   1.000
_cell.length_b   1.000
_cell.length_c   1.000
_cell.angle_alpha   90.00
_cell.angle_beta   90.00
_cell.angle_gamma   90.00
#
_symmetry.space_group_name_H-M   'P 1'
#
loop_
_entity.id
_entity.type
_entity.pdbx_description
1 polymer ?
#
loop_
_entity_poly.entity_id
_entity_poly.type
_entity_poly.pdbx_seq_one_letter_code
_entity_poly.pdbx_strand_id
1 'polypeptide(L)'
;MKILFIGGGNIANIVYNELKDHIEKCWYYDVLQTNLPCERMNDFTIPNEADVVVECASVEAVKQYGVDILKSGKDFYIISSGAFSDEDFFDKFMIELKNSNSTVYVPSGAIGGLDIVYSIRNFIEKVELITRKPPKAFGLENVFQEQIIFTGNAREAITKFPQNTNVSVTLSLAVGDFNKVNVRIVADPDVDQNIHEINIYSSVGDYKIIHKNKPSPNPKTSYLAPLSLAAALKKRTEKFRIGG
;
A
#
# COMPACT_ATOMS: atom_id res chain seq x y z
N MET A 1 4.94 20.36 7.59
CA MET A 1 3.61 19.73 7.67
C MET A 1 3.40 19.11 9.04
N LYS A 2 2.14 19.04 9.48
CA LYS A 2 1.72 18.47 10.77
C LYS A 2 1.03 17.13 10.51
N ILE A 3 1.58 16.04 11.05
CA ILE A 3 1.20 14.68 10.69
C ILE A 3 0.65 13.92 11.89
N LEU A 4 -0.49 13.25 11.73
CA LEU A 4 -0.94 12.18 12.62
C LEU A 4 -0.62 10.83 11.99
N PHE A 5 0.22 10.02 12.63
CA PHE A 5 0.45 8.63 12.25
C PHE A 5 -0.52 7.70 12.99
N ILE A 6 -1.18 6.81 12.26
CA ILE A 6 -1.86 5.64 12.81
C ILE A 6 -0.90 4.47 12.67
N GLY A 7 -0.42 3.96 13.81
CA GLY A 7 0.71 3.04 13.87
C GLY A 7 2.05 3.77 14.02
N GLY A 8 2.83 3.38 15.02
CA GLY A 8 4.15 3.92 15.33
C GLY A 8 5.30 2.94 15.01
N GLY A 9 5.02 1.89 14.21
CA GLY A 9 5.94 0.81 13.92
C GLY A 9 7.04 1.14 12.91
N ASN A 10 7.56 0.09 12.25
CA ASN A 10 8.69 0.20 11.33
C ASN A 10 8.43 1.14 10.15
N ILE A 11 7.23 1.07 9.54
CA ILE A 11 6.88 1.93 8.40
C ILE A 11 6.87 3.39 8.82
N ALA A 12 6.18 3.73 9.92
CA ALA A 12 6.11 5.09 10.43
C ALA A 12 7.51 5.67 10.75
N ASN A 13 8.40 4.86 11.37
CA ASN A 13 9.76 5.28 11.67
C ASN A 13 10.57 5.59 10.40
N ILE A 14 10.46 4.77 9.35
CA ILE A 14 11.14 5.04 8.07
C ILE A 14 10.57 6.32 7.44
N VAL A 15 9.25 6.46 7.37
CA VAL A 15 8.60 7.66 6.81
C VAL A 15 9.00 8.91 7.59
N TYR A 16 9.00 8.85 8.93
CA TYR A 16 9.46 9.96 9.77
C TYR A 16 10.89 10.36 9.45
N ASN A 17 11.82 9.40 9.38
CA ASN A 17 13.23 9.68 9.10
C ASN A 17 13.45 10.31 7.72
N GLU A 18 12.70 9.87 6.71
CA GLU A 18 12.75 10.45 5.34
C GLU A 18 12.17 11.86 5.25
N LEU A 19 11.29 12.22 6.19
CA LEU A 19 10.55 13.48 6.15
C LEU A 19 10.87 14.44 7.31
N LYS A 20 11.77 14.09 8.23
CA LYS A 20 11.99 14.83 9.49
C LYS A 20 12.19 16.34 9.28
N ASP A 21 12.88 16.74 8.19
CA ASP A 21 13.14 18.15 7.88
C ASP A 21 11.90 18.88 7.29
N HIS A 22 10.84 18.14 6.97
CA HIS A 22 9.56 18.65 6.47
C HIS A 22 8.44 18.55 7.50
N ILE A 23 8.69 17.90 8.64
CA ILE A 23 7.72 17.72 9.73
C ILE A 23 7.88 18.88 10.73
N GLU A 24 6.83 19.67 10.90
CA GLU A 24 6.75 20.72 11.90
C GLU A 24 6.30 20.16 13.25
N LYS A 25 5.31 19.26 13.22
CA LYS A 25 4.77 18.59 14.39
C LYS A 25 4.24 17.22 14.01
N CYS A 26 4.37 16.25 14.88
CA CYS A 26 3.78 14.94 14.65
C CYS A 26 3.21 14.32 15.93
N TRP A 27 2.16 13.54 15.72
CA TRP A 27 1.51 12.69 16.71
C TRP A 27 1.46 11.26 16.19
N TYR A 28 1.34 10.31 17.09
CA TYR A 28 1.00 8.95 16.69
C TYR A 28 0.01 8.31 17.65
N TYR A 29 -0.86 7.50 17.10
CA TYR A 29 -1.72 6.59 17.83
C TYR A 29 -1.34 5.15 17.51
N ASP A 30 -1.01 4.39 18.53
CA ASP A 30 -0.72 2.94 18.43
C ASP A 30 -1.17 2.27 19.72
N VAL A 31 -1.69 1.05 19.61
CA VAL A 31 -2.08 0.22 20.77
C VAL A 31 -0.88 -0.09 21.66
N LEU A 32 0.32 -0.14 21.07
CA LEU A 32 1.57 -0.32 21.78
C LEU A 32 2.36 1.00 21.83
N GLN A 33 3.15 1.16 22.89
CA GLN A 33 4.15 2.23 22.91
C GLN A 33 5.30 1.87 21.97
N THR A 34 5.69 2.83 21.12
CA THR A 34 6.76 2.68 20.15
C THR A 34 7.85 3.72 20.35
N ASN A 35 8.95 3.61 19.60
CA ASN A 35 10.05 4.57 19.64
C ASN A 35 9.93 5.66 18.54
N LEU A 36 8.74 5.85 17.98
CA LEU A 36 8.53 6.93 17.02
C LEU A 36 8.70 8.28 17.73
N PRO A 37 9.58 9.19 17.25
CA PRO A 37 9.86 10.48 17.92
C PRO A 37 8.75 11.52 17.63
N CYS A 38 7.52 11.14 17.91
CA CYS A 38 6.30 11.94 17.83
C CYS A 38 5.54 11.87 19.15
N GLU A 39 4.66 12.82 19.41
CA GLU A 39 3.80 12.82 20.58
C GLU A 39 2.82 11.63 20.53
N ARG A 40 2.85 10.76 21.55
CA ARG A 40 1.93 9.63 21.64
C ARG A 40 0.55 10.08 22.11
N MET A 41 -0.47 9.62 21.44
CA MET A 41 -1.86 9.82 21.84
C MET A 41 -2.39 8.57 22.58
N ASN A 42 -3.08 8.77 23.70
CA ASN A 42 -3.66 7.68 24.47
C ASN A 42 -4.91 7.11 23.80
N ASP A 43 -5.70 7.96 23.16
CA ASP A 43 -6.92 7.61 22.45
C ASP A 43 -6.84 8.11 21.02
N PHE A 44 -7.54 7.42 20.11
CA PHE A 44 -7.63 7.89 18.73
C PHE A 44 -8.47 9.16 18.66
N THR A 45 -7.80 10.26 18.40
CA THR A 45 -8.41 11.55 18.06
C THR A 45 -7.59 12.20 16.96
N ILE A 46 -8.24 13.01 16.12
CA ILE A 46 -7.54 13.73 15.04
C ILE A 46 -7.31 15.17 15.49
N PRO A 47 -6.05 15.57 15.72
CA PRO A 47 -5.76 16.94 16.13
C PRO A 47 -6.26 17.95 15.09
N ASN A 48 -6.95 19.00 15.53
CA ASN A 48 -7.47 20.03 14.62
C ASN A 48 -6.39 20.65 13.75
N GLU A 49 -5.19 20.79 14.30
CA GLU A 49 -4.02 21.35 13.61
C GLU A 49 -3.27 20.36 12.70
N ALA A 50 -3.64 19.07 12.68
CA ALA A 50 -3.04 18.12 11.74
C ALA A 50 -3.39 18.50 10.29
N ASP A 51 -2.41 18.47 9.41
CA ASP A 51 -2.60 18.67 7.97
C ASP A 51 -3.03 17.36 7.28
N VAL A 52 -2.44 16.25 7.73
CA VAL A 52 -2.61 14.94 7.11
C VAL A 52 -2.68 13.84 8.16
N VAL A 53 -3.38 12.77 7.82
CA VAL A 53 -3.37 11.51 8.57
C VAL A 53 -2.67 10.46 7.71
N VAL A 54 -1.75 9.69 8.31
CA VAL A 54 -0.94 8.68 7.64
C VAL A 54 -1.14 7.33 8.32
N GLU A 55 -1.75 6.40 7.63
CA GLU A 55 -1.93 5.04 8.16
C GLU A 55 -0.70 4.17 7.83
N CYS A 56 -0.11 3.61 8.86
CA CYS A 56 1.07 2.73 8.83
C CYS A 56 0.89 1.51 9.74
N ALA A 57 -0.33 1.14 10.09
CA ALA A 57 -0.65 0.11 11.08
C ALA A 57 -1.12 -1.19 10.44
N SER A 58 -2.38 -1.23 9.99
CA SER A 58 -3.01 -2.45 9.48
C SER A 58 -4.27 -2.17 8.66
N VAL A 59 -4.71 -3.19 7.94
CA VAL A 59 -6.01 -3.22 7.23
C VAL A 59 -7.16 -2.90 8.19
N GLU A 60 -7.13 -3.45 9.39
CA GLU A 60 -8.15 -3.24 10.42
C GLU A 60 -8.19 -1.77 10.87
N ALA A 61 -7.03 -1.12 11.00
CA ALA A 61 -6.97 0.30 11.36
C ALA A 61 -7.60 1.19 10.28
N VAL A 62 -7.39 0.87 8.99
CA VAL A 62 -8.08 1.57 7.90
C VAL A 62 -9.59 1.39 8.01
N LYS A 63 -10.07 0.16 8.23
CA LYS A 63 -11.49 -0.14 8.37
C LYS A 63 -12.12 0.56 9.58
N GLN A 64 -11.39 0.59 10.69
CA GLN A 64 -11.87 1.16 11.95
C GLN A 64 -11.95 2.69 11.91
N TYR A 65 -10.92 3.35 11.40
CA TYR A 65 -10.75 4.80 11.51
C TYR A 65 -10.97 5.56 10.19
N GLY A 66 -10.93 4.87 9.05
CA GLY A 66 -10.90 5.51 7.73
C GLY A 66 -12.07 6.45 7.47
N VAL A 67 -13.29 6.03 7.81
CA VAL A 67 -14.50 6.87 7.63
C VAL A 67 -14.46 8.13 8.52
N ASP A 68 -14.00 8.00 9.76
CA ASP A 68 -13.92 9.15 10.67
C ASP A 68 -12.81 10.13 10.25
N ILE A 69 -11.73 9.64 9.65
CA ILE A 69 -10.70 10.47 9.05
C ILE A 69 -11.27 11.29 7.88
N LEU A 70 -12.06 10.67 6.99
CA LEU A 70 -12.71 11.37 5.90
C LEU A 70 -13.64 12.48 6.41
N LYS A 71 -14.44 12.21 7.44
CA LYS A 71 -15.32 13.20 8.08
C LYS A 71 -14.57 14.39 8.67
N SER A 72 -13.32 14.20 9.08
CA SER A 72 -12.48 15.28 9.59
C SER A 72 -12.02 16.27 8.50
N GLY A 73 -12.15 15.91 7.22
CA GLY A 73 -11.71 16.72 6.08
C GLY A 73 -10.19 16.76 5.89
N LYS A 74 -9.43 15.92 6.61
CA LYS A 74 -7.97 15.84 6.47
C LYS A 74 -7.57 14.92 5.31
N ASP A 75 -6.46 15.25 4.64
CA ASP A 75 -5.88 14.35 3.64
C ASP A 75 -5.43 13.06 4.30
N PHE A 76 -5.71 11.93 3.65
CA PHE A 76 -5.48 10.60 4.19
C PHE A 76 -4.56 9.77 3.32
N TYR A 77 -3.42 9.35 3.85
CA TYR A 77 -2.44 8.49 3.19
C TYR A 77 -2.53 7.08 3.76
N ILE A 78 -2.72 6.07 2.89
CA ILE A 78 -3.03 4.69 3.29
C ILE A 78 -2.03 3.74 2.66
N ILE A 79 -1.23 3.04 3.48
CA ILE A 79 -0.34 1.99 2.99
C ILE A 79 -1.00 0.60 3.04
N SER A 80 -1.96 0.40 3.94
CA SER A 80 -2.68 -0.86 4.12
C SER A 80 -3.90 -0.95 3.19
N SER A 81 -3.64 -0.80 1.89
CA SER A 81 -4.68 -0.78 0.82
C SER A 81 -5.54 -2.05 0.79
N GLY A 82 -5.08 -3.15 1.40
CA GLY A 82 -5.85 -4.37 1.57
C GLY A 82 -7.24 -4.19 2.17
N ALA A 83 -7.48 -3.10 2.90
CA ALA A 83 -8.80 -2.75 3.42
C ALA A 83 -9.87 -2.63 2.33
N PHE A 84 -9.48 -2.17 1.14
CA PHE A 84 -10.38 -1.96 0.00
C PHE A 84 -10.73 -3.24 -0.77
N SER A 85 -10.26 -4.39 -0.29
CA SER A 85 -10.73 -5.69 -0.80
C SER A 85 -12.12 -6.08 -0.27
N ASP A 86 -12.51 -5.51 0.85
CA ASP A 86 -13.84 -5.63 1.42
C ASP A 86 -14.78 -4.65 0.68
N GLU A 87 -15.71 -5.19 -0.11
CA GLU A 87 -16.60 -4.40 -0.96
C GLU A 87 -17.50 -3.50 -0.14
N ASP A 88 -18.09 -4.01 0.93
CA ASP A 88 -19.01 -3.25 1.78
C ASP A 88 -18.28 -2.06 2.44
N PHE A 89 -17.05 -2.30 2.90
CA PHE A 89 -16.21 -1.24 3.45
C PHE A 89 -15.83 -0.24 2.35
N PHE A 90 -15.38 -0.72 1.18
CA PHE A 90 -14.96 0.15 0.08
C PHE A 90 -16.08 1.05 -0.41
N ASP A 91 -17.27 0.52 -0.61
CA ASP A 91 -18.43 1.29 -1.03
C ASP A 91 -18.80 2.37 -0.01
N LYS A 92 -18.87 2.01 1.27
CA LYS A 92 -19.09 2.96 2.36
C LYS A 92 -18.02 4.05 2.42
N PHE A 93 -16.76 3.66 2.27
CA PHE A 93 -15.62 4.57 2.26
C PHE A 93 -15.70 5.56 1.08
N MET A 94 -16.04 5.08 -0.13
CA MET A 94 -16.16 5.90 -1.33
C MET A 94 -17.35 6.86 -1.27
N ILE A 95 -18.48 6.45 -0.66
CA ILE A 95 -19.62 7.34 -0.41
C ILE A 95 -19.21 8.49 0.53
N GLU A 96 -18.51 8.18 1.63
CA GLU A 96 -18.04 9.20 2.55
C GLU A 96 -16.99 10.12 1.91
N LEU A 97 -16.03 9.55 1.17
CA LEU A 97 -15.02 10.32 0.46
C LEU A 97 -15.63 11.35 -0.49
N LYS A 98 -16.68 10.96 -1.23
CA LYS A 98 -17.40 11.87 -2.14
C LYS A 98 -18.05 13.06 -1.41
N ASN A 99 -18.44 12.86 -0.16
CA ASN A 99 -19.11 13.86 0.67
C ASN A 99 -18.14 14.67 1.56
N SER A 100 -16.86 14.27 1.58
CA SER A 100 -15.82 14.91 2.41
C SER A 100 -14.99 15.92 1.61
N ASN A 101 -14.20 16.72 2.33
CA ASN A 101 -13.15 17.58 1.75
C ASN A 101 -11.77 16.90 1.74
N SER A 102 -11.70 15.64 2.12
CA SER A 102 -10.44 14.89 2.18
C SER A 102 -9.98 14.46 0.79
N THR A 103 -8.68 14.40 0.61
CA THR A 103 -8.07 13.66 -0.51
C THR A 103 -7.43 12.38 0.04
N VAL A 104 -7.71 11.26 -0.62
CA VAL A 104 -7.11 9.96 -0.25
C VAL A 104 -5.98 9.62 -1.20
N TYR A 105 -4.85 9.24 -0.63
CA TYR A 105 -3.65 8.82 -1.35
C TYR A 105 -3.30 7.38 -0.98
N VAL A 106 -3.29 6.51 -1.99
CA VAL A 106 -2.75 5.15 -1.87
C VAL A 106 -1.42 5.12 -2.63
N PRO A 107 -0.27 5.14 -1.93
CA PRO A 107 1.03 5.10 -2.58
C PRO A 107 1.26 3.76 -3.27
N SER A 108 2.27 3.70 -4.13
CA SER A 108 2.55 2.48 -4.90
C SER A 108 2.97 1.27 -4.04
N GLY A 109 3.39 1.51 -2.81
CA GLY A 109 3.79 0.42 -1.91
C GLY A 109 5.03 -0.31 -2.41
N ALA A 110 4.92 -1.62 -2.54
CA ALA A 110 6.02 -2.49 -2.97
C ALA A 110 6.15 -2.61 -4.50
N ILE A 111 5.34 -1.91 -5.28
CA ILE A 111 5.37 -1.92 -6.75
C ILE A 111 5.48 -0.50 -7.28
N GLY A 112 5.84 -0.35 -8.56
CA GLY A 112 5.88 0.92 -9.28
C GLY A 112 5.15 0.81 -10.61
N GLY A 113 5.18 1.88 -11.41
CA GLY A 113 4.51 1.92 -12.72
C GLY A 113 3.00 2.11 -12.64
N LEU A 114 2.46 2.49 -11.46
CA LEU A 114 1.03 2.75 -11.31
C LEU A 114 0.57 3.97 -12.11
N ASP A 115 1.45 4.90 -12.38
CA ASP A 115 1.24 6.03 -13.29
C ASP A 115 0.94 5.57 -14.72
N ILE A 116 1.70 4.57 -15.22
CA ILE A 116 1.44 3.92 -16.52
C ILE A 116 0.07 3.24 -16.47
N VAL A 117 -0.15 2.37 -15.47
CA VAL A 117 -1.41 1.63 -15.31
C VAL A 117 -2.61 2.56 -15.28
N TYR A 118 -2.55 3.61 -14.48
CA TYR A 118 -3.63 4.59 -14.34
C TYR A 118 -3.89 5.34 -15.64
N SER A 119 -2.83 5.74 -16.36
CA SER A 119 -2.93 6.49 -17.63
C SER A 119 -3.64 5.69 -18.72
N ILE A 120 -3.42 4.38 -18.77
CA ILE A 120 -3.96 3.52 -19.84
C ILE A 120 -5.14 2.65 -19.37
N ARG A 121 -5.65 2.83 -18.14
CA ARG A 121 -6.63 1.93 -17.50
C ARG A 121 -7.86 1.61 -18.35
N ASN A 122 -8.33 2.57 -19.16
CA ASN A 122 -9.49 2.39 -20.03
C ASN A 122 -9.20 1.49 -21.26
N PHE A 123 -7.93 1.25 -21.56
CA PHE A 123 -7.44 0.45 -22.68
C PHE A 123 -6.92 -0.91 -22.22
N ILE A 124 -6.83 -1.16 -20.89
CA ILE A 124 -6.35 -2.41 -20.33
C ILE A 124 -7.38 -3.52 -20.59
N GLU A 125 -6.90 -4.61 -21.20
CA GLU A 125 -7.65 -5.83 -21.42
C GLU A 125 -7.42 -6.81 -20.27
N LYS A 126 -6.17 -6.98 -19.84
CA LYS A 126 -5.74 -7.94 -18.82
C LYS A 126 -4.48 -7.47 -18.13
N VAL A 127 -4.37 -7.76 -16.84
CA VAL A 127 -3.13 -7.61 -16.07
C VAL A 127 -2.80 -8.93 -15.38
N GLU A 128 -1.53 -9.32 -15.39
CA GLU A 128 -1.02 -10.44 -14.61
C GLU A 128 -0.04 -9.94 -13.56
N LEU A 129 -0.30 -10.25 -12.31
CA LEU A 129 0.60 -10.02 -11.20
C LEU A 129 1.20 -11.35 -10.78
N ILE A 130 2.50 -11.52 -10.96
CA ILE A 130 3.24 -12.70 -10.51
C ILE A 130 4.09 -12.30 -9.31
N THR A 131 3.80 -12.88 -8.16
CA THR A 131 4.59 -12.67 -6.93
C THR A 131 5.41 -13.92 -6.64
N ARG A 132 6.74 -13.79 -6.68
CA ARG A 132 7.70 -14.84 -6.35
C ARG A 132 8.30 -14.58 -4.97
N LYS A 133 8.39 -15.63 -4.16
CA LYS A 133 9.03 -15.57 -2.85
C LYS A 133 9.83 -16.84 -2.60
N PRO A 134 10.87 -16.78 -1.75
CA PRO A 134 11.56 -17.96 -1.29
C PRO A 134 10.57 -18.96 -0.64
N PRO A 135 10.76 -20.29 -0.79
CA PRO A 135 9.87 -21.31 -0.23
C PRO A 135 9.63 -21.16 1.29
N LYS A 136 10.65 -20.72 2.03
CA LYS A 136 10.55 -20.46 3.48
C LYS A 136 9.48 -19.41 3.84
N ALA A 137 9.13 -18.51 2.92
CA ALA A 137 8.07 -17.51 3.14
C ALA A 137 6.66 -18.15 3.20
N PHE A 138 6.55 -19.39 2.73
CA PHE A 138 5.33 -20.21 2.74
C PHE A 138 5.42 -21.37 3.74
N GLY A 139 6.49 -21.45 4.54
CA GLY A 139 6.74 -22.59 5.44
C GLY A 139 7.10 -23.88 4.71
N LEU A 140 7.55 -23.78 3.45
CA LEU A 140 7.94 -24.92 2.64
C LEU A 140 9.44 -25.20 2.78
N GLU A 141 9.76 -26.49 2.97
CA GLU A 141 11.14 -27.01 3.00
C GLU A 141 11.36 -27.97 1.82
N ASN A 142 12.62 -28.13 1.41
CA ASN A 142 13.02 -29.06 0.35
C ASN A 142 12.32 -28.82 -1.01
N VAL A 143 12.11 -27.56 -1.35
CA VAL A 143 11.60 -27.17 -2.67
C VAL A 143 12.79 -26.92 -3.60
N PHE A 144 12.90 -27.72 -4.67
CA PHE A 144 14.02 -27.69 -5.62
C PHE A 144 13.63 -27.10 -6.99
N GLN A 145 12.34 -26.83 -7.20
CA GLN A 145 11.79 -26.24 -8.42
C GLN A 145 10.67 -25.26 -8.06
N GLU A 146 10.38 -24.33 -8.97
CA GLU A 146 9.24 -23.43 -8.82
C GLU A 146 7.94 -24.19 -8.56
N GLN A 147 7.17 -23.75 -7.56
CA GLN A 147 5.84 -24.27 -7.25
C GLN A 147 4.82 -23.15 -7.29
N ILE A 148 3.78 -23.33 -8.09
CA ILE A 148 2.63 -22.42 -8.08
C ILE A 148 1.81 -22.71 -6.83
N ILE A 149 1.80 -21.75 -5.92
CA ILE A 149 1.05 -21.81 -4.65
C ILE A 149 -0.40 -21.38 -4.88
N PHE A 150 -0.59 -20.42 -5.81
CA PHE A 150 -1.91 -19.89 -6.11
C PHE A 150 -1.98 -19.34 -7.54
N THR A 151 -3.13 -19.54 -8.18
CA THR A 151 -3.54 -18.81 -9.40
C THR A 151 -5.02 -18.51 -9.28
N GLY A 152 -5.41 -17.26 -9.55
CA GLY A 152 -6.80 -16.80 -9.50
C GLY A 152 -6.88 -15.31 -9.72
N ASN A 153 -8.04 -14.70 -9.49
CA ASN A 153 -8.19 -13.26 -9.56
C ASN A 153 -7.69 -12.57 -8.27
N ALA A 154 -7.61 -11.24 -8.30
CA ALA A 154 -7.11 -10.48 -7.15
C ALA A 154 -7.98 -10.66 -5.89
N ARG A 155 -9.30 -10.80 -6.01
CA ARG A 155 -10.20 -11.01 -4.86
C ARG A 155 -9.96 -12.36 -4.19
N GLU A 156 -9.82 -13.42 -4.99
CA GLU A 156 -9.50 -14.76 -4.47
C GLU A 156 -8.12 -14.79 -3.80
N ALA A 157 -7.12 -14.11 -4.41
CA ALA A 157 -5.78 -14.01 -3.84
C ALA A 157 -5.80 -13.36 -2.45
N ILE A 158 -6.58 -12.30 -2.28
CA ILE A 158 -6.72 -11.56 -1.04
C ILE A 158 -7.31 -12.44 0.06
N THR A 159 -8.37 -13.18 -0.25
CA THR A 159 -9.03 -14.06 0.72
C THR A 159 -8.11 -15.17 1.20
N LYS A 160 -7.32 -15.76 0.29
CA LYS A 160 -6.43 -16.89 0.61
C LYS A 160 -5.09 -16.50 1.20
N PHE A 161 -4.60 -15.30 0.84
CA PHE A 161 -3.25 -14.81 1.20
C PHE A 161 -3.27 -13.37 1.71
N PRO A 162 -3.90 -13.10 2.87
CA PRO A 162 -4.08 -11.74 3.40
C PRO A 162 -2.76 -10.99 3.63
N GLN A 163 -1.64 -11.71 3.82
CA GLN A 163 -0.30 -11.11 3.98
C GLN A 163 0.28 -10.54 2.68
N ASN A 164 -0.29 -10.86 1.51
CA ASN A 164 0.14 -10.37 0.19
C ASN A 164 -0.89 -9.42 -0.44
N THR A 165 -1.87 -9.01 0.32
CA THR A 165 -3.08 -8.33 -0.13
C THR A 165 -2.80 -6.96 -0.72
N ASN A 166 -1.97 -6.15 -0.04
CA ASN A 166 -1.78 -4.75 -0.42
C ASN A 166 -1.34 -4.56 -1.88
N VAL A 167 -0.40 -5.38 -2.38
CA VAL A 167 0.08 -5.25 -3.77
C VAL A 167 -1.03 -5.53 -4.78
N SER A 168 -1.79 -6.61 -4.57
CA SER A 168 -2.89 -6.99 -5.47
C SER A 168 -4.01 -5.94 -5.47
N VAL A 169 -4.36 -5.41 -4.29
CA VAL A 169 -5.39 -4.38 -4.14
C VAL A 169 -4.92 -3.07 -4.75
N THR A 170 -3.71 -2.61 -4.44
CA THR A 170 -3.17 -1.36 -4.99
C THR A 170 -3.15 -1.40 -6.53
N LEU A 171 -2.72 -2.53 -7.11
CA LEU A 171 -2.73 -2.70 -8.57
C LEU A 171 -4.17 -2.70 -9.12
N SER A 172 -5.10 -3.41 -8.48
CA SER A 172 -6.50 -3.47 -8.91
C SER A 172 -7.20 -2.10 -8.84
N LEU A 173 -6.90 -1.30 -7.82
CA LEU A 173 -7.38 0.08 -7.70
C LEU A 173 -6.86 0.96 -8.84
N ALA A 174 -5.58 0.82 -9.23
CA ALA A 174 -5.01 1.56 -10.35
C ALA A 174 -5.63 1.15 -11.69
N VAL A 175 -5.87 -0.15 -11.89
CA VAL A 175 -6.58 -0.71 -13.07
C VAL A 175 -8.04 -0.25 -13.10
N GLY A 176 -8.66 -0.05 -11.93
CA GLY A 176 -10.08 0.29 -11.79
C GLY A 176 -11.03 -0.90 -11.90
N ASP A 177 -10.51 -2.12 -12.01
CA ASP A 177 -11.30 -3.36 -12.07
C ASP A 177 -10.50 -4.54 -11.50
N PHE A 178 -10.99 -5.10 -10.40
CA PHE A 178 -10.38 -6.26 -9.74
C PHE A 178 -10.42 -7.53 -10.60
N ASN A 179 -11.40 -7.66 -11.51
CA ASN A 179 -11.56 -8.84 -12.35
C ASN A 179 -10.54 -8.89 -13.49
N LYS A 180 -9.98 -7.75 -13.88
CA LYS A 180 -8.93 -7.68 -14.89
C LYS A 180 -7.55 -8.08 -14.36
N VAL A 181 -7.37 -8.21 -13.04
CA VAL A 181 -6.09 -8.54 -12.40
C VAL A 181 -6.05 -10.01 -12.02
N ASN A 182 -5.25 -10.78 -12.75
CA ASN A 182 -4.95 -12.18 -12.43
C ASN A 182 -3.68 -12.24 -11.59
N VAL A 183 -3.73 -13.00 -10.49
CA VAL A 183 -2.64 -13.12 -9.53
C VAL A 183 -2.10 -14.54 -9.56
N ARG A 184 -0.77 -14.66 -9.64
CA ARG A 184 -0.03 -15.92 -9.47
C ARG A 184 0.96 -15.73 -8.35
N ILE A 185 0.93 -16.64 -7.36
CA ILE A 185 1.88 -16.68 -6.26
C ILE A 185 2.75 -17.93 -6.44
N VAL A 186 4.06 -17.73 -6.41
CA VAL A 186 5.05 -18.78 -6.70
C VAL A 186 6.05 -18.87 -5.55
N ALA A 187 6.25 -20.08 -5.04
CA ALA A 187 7.40 -20.43 -4.23
C ALA A 187 8.55 -20.77 -5.17
N ASP A 188 9.61 -19.98 -5.14
CA ASP A 188 10.73 -20.06 -6.07
C ASP A 188 12.03 -20.24 -5.27
N PRO A 189 12.73 -21.38 -5.39
CA PRO A 189 13.97 -21.66 -4.65
C PRO A 189 15.15 -20.80 -5.13
N ASP A 190 15.08 -20.25 -6.36
CA ASP A 190 16.15 -19.48 -6.97
C ASP A 190 16.11 -17.98 -6.58
N VAL A 191 15.14 -17.58 -5.75
CA VAL A 191 15.03 -16.19 -5.26
C VAL A 191 15.26 -16.12 -3.75
N ASP A 192 15.93 -15.06 -3.33
CA ASP A 192 16.21 -14.73 -1.92
C ASP A 192 15.35 -13.56 -1.38
N GLN A 193 14.60 -12.92 -2.25
CA GLN A 193 13.79 -11.73 -1.99
C GLN A 193 12.42 -11.80 -2.67
N ASN A 194 11.53 -10.88 -2.29
CA ASN A 194 10.24 -10.78 -2.96
C ASN A 194 10.40 -10.15 -4.35
N ILE A 195 9.88 -10.83 -5.37
CA ILE A 195 9.83 -10.32 -6.74
C ILE A 195 8.35 -10.16 -7.12
N HIS A 196 8.01 -8.97 -7.64
CA HIS A 196 6.70 -8.71 -8.22
C HIS A 196 6.88 -8.40 -9.71
N GLU A 197 6.29 -9.20 -10.56
CA GLU A 197 6.24 -9.00 -12.00
C GLU A 197 4.82 -8.63 -12.39
N ILE A 198 4.66 -7.52 -13.12
CA ILE A 198 3.39 -7.03 -13.63
C ILE A 198 3.46 -7.05 -15.15
N ASN A 199 2.61 -7.86 -15.79
CA ASN A 199 2.44 -7.88 -17.23
C ASN A 199 1.08 -7.26 -17.55
N ILE A 200 1.08 -6.21 -18.36
CA ILE A 200 -0.10 -5.43 -18.74
C ILE A 200 -0.31 -5.60 -20.23
N TYR A 201 -1.51 -6.02 -20.62
CA TYR A 201 -1.94 -6.18 -21.99
C TYR A 201 -3.01 -5.14 -22.28
N SER A 202 -2.80 -4.30 -23.28
CA SER A 202 -3.72 -3.23 -23.64
C SER A 202 -3.73 -2.93 -25.14
N SER A 203 -4.79 -2.29 -25.63
CA SER A 203 -4.88 -1.90 -27.03
C SER A 203 -3.92 -0.76 -27.43
N VAL A 204 -3.21 -0.15 -26.47
CA VAL A 204 -2.25 0.94 -26.71
C VAL A 204 -0.80 0.53 -26.50
N GLY A 205 -0.56 -0.70 -26.03
CA GLY A 205 0.76 -1.28 -25.83
C GLY A 205 0.80 -2.29 -24.71
N ASP A 206 1.82 -3.13 -24.74
CA ASP A 206 2.08 -4.12 -23.69
C ASP A 206 3.25 -3.67 -22.84
N TYR A 207 3.12 -3.85 -21.51
CA TYR A 207 4.13 -3.39 -20.56
C TYR A 207 4.50 -4.53 -19.62
N LYS A 208 5.80 -4.66 -19.37
CA LYS A 208 6.33 -5.57 -18.35
C LYS A 208 7.16 -4.79 -17.35
N ILE A 209 6.78 -4.89 -16.07
CA ILE A 209 7.45 -4.20 -14.97
C ILE A 209 7.86 -5.23 -13.94
N ILE A 210 9.14 -5.22 -13.55
CA ILE A 210 9.68 -6.20 -12.59
C ILE A 210 10.30 -5.45 -11.41
N HIS A 211 9.86 -5.80 -10.20
CA HIS A 211 10.38 -5.28 -8.94
C HIS A 211 11.09 -6.39 -8.18
N LYS A 212 12.39 -6.22 -7.95
CA LYS A 212 13.21 -7.06 -7.07
C LYS A 212 13.45 -6.30 -5.78
N ASN A 213 12.59 -6.48 -4.81
CA ASN A 213 12.58 -5.67 -3.61
C ASN A 213 13.44 -6.23 -2.50
N LYS A 214 14.37 -5.44 -1.99
CA LYS A 214 15.06 -5.76 -0.74
C LYS A 214 14.07 -5.63 0.43
N PRO A 215 14.17 -6.51 1.44
CA PRO A 215 13.36 -6.39 2.64
C PRO A 215 13.74 -5.11 3.42
N SER A 216 12.76 -4.53 4.12
CA SER A 216 13.03 -3.51 5.14
C SER A 216 13.61 -4.17 6.40
N PRO A 217 13.98 -3.42 7.46
CA PRO A 217 14.32 -4.01 8.76
C PRO A 217 13.27 -4.99 9.28
N ASN A 218 12.00 -4.82 8.91
CA ASN A 218 10.99 -5.86 9.05
C ASN A 218 10.96 -6.72 7.76
N PRO A 219 11.40 -8.00 7.81
CA PRO A 219 11.53 -8.85 6.63
C PRO A 219 10.19 -9.17 5.94
N LYS A 220 9.06 -8.90 6.60
CA LYS A 220 7.71 -9.09 6.03
C LYS A 220 7.33 -7.96 5.06
N THR A 221 8.06 -6.83 5.06
CA THR A 221 7.76 -5.65 4.24
C THR A 221 8.92 -5.30 3.31
N SER A 222 8.58 -4.92 2.08
CA SER A 222 9.53 -4.34 1.13
C SER A 222 10.01 -2.96 1.62
N TYR A 223 11.29 -2.66 1.45
CA TYR A 223 11.82 -1.33 1.78
C TYR A 223 11.20 -0.22 0.91
N LEU A 224 10.76 -0.56 -0.31
CA LEU A 224 10.09 0.39 -1.21
C LEU A 224 8.77 0.92 -0.64
N ALA A 225 8.05 0.12 0.13
CA ALA A 225 6.72 0.51 0.62
C ALA A 225 6.73 1.77 1.49
N PRO A 226 7.51 1.86 2.59
CA PRO A 226 7.60 3.10 3.35
C PRO A 226 8.21 4.26 2.55
N LEU A 227 9.17 3.99 1.65
CA LEU A 227 9.77 5.03 0.80
C LEU A 227 8.75 5.61 -0.18
N SER A 228 7.86 4.79 -0.76
CA SER A 228 6.79 5.26 -1.64
C SER A 228 5.80 6.17 -0.90
N LEU A 229 5.50 5.84 0.36
CA LEU A 229 4.64 6.65 1.22
C LEU A 229 5.31 7.99 1.56
N ALA A 230 6.59 7.97 1.94
CA ALA A 230 7.36 9.20 2.19
C ALA A 230 7.43 10.09 0.94
N ALA A 231 7.67 9.50 -0.24
CA ALA A 231 7.70 10.22 -1.51
C ALA A 231 6.34 10.85 -1.84
N ALA A 232 5.23 10.14 -1.61
CA ALA A 232 3.88 10.68 -1.82
C ALA A 232 3.60 11.88 -0.92
N LEU A 233 4.00 11.81 0.35
CA LEU A 233 3.88 12.92 1.31
C LEU A 233 4.76 14.11 0.91
N LYS A 234 5.99 13.87 0.45
CA LYS A 234 6.90 14.91 0.00
C LYS A 234 6.37 15.66 -1.21
N LYS A 235 5.81 14.95 -2.19
CA LYS A 235 5.18 15.53 -3.39
C LYS A 235 4.08 16.56 -3.06
N ARG A 236 3.42 16.44 -1.89
CA ARG A 236 2.42 17.41 -1.42
C ARG A 236 3.00 18.83 -1.29
N THR A 237 4.25 18.94 -0.87
CA THR A 237 4.93 20.23 -0.64
C THR A 237 5.79 20.69 -1.82
N GLU A 238 6.06 19.81 -2.79
CA GLU A 238 6.88 20.13 -3.95
C GLU A 238 6.10 20.90 -5.02
N LYS A 239 6.72 21.96 -5.55
CA LYS A 239 6.17 22.73 -6.68
C LYS A 239 6.49 22.09 -8.03
N PHE A 240 7.60 21.35 -8.12
CA PHE A 240 8.02 20.61 -9.32
C PHE A 240 7.76 19.13 -9.12
N ARG A 241 6.88 18.55 -9.91
CA ARG A 241 6.43 17.15 -9.78
C ARG A 241 6.78 16.37 -11.03
N ILE A 242 7.27 15.12 -10.84
CA ILE A 242 7.57 14.16 -11.90
C ILE A 242 6.73 12.89 -11.63
N GLY A 243 6.15 12.36 -12.69
CA GLY A 243 5.20 11.25 -12.64
C GLY A 243 3.85 11.71 -12.09
N GLY A 244 2.86 10.80 -12.10
CA GLY A 244 1.50 11.08 -11.65
C GLY A 244 1.33 11.15 -10.15
#